data_74c987c1e3cd9386d15c4371066ac909
#
_entry.id   74c987c1e3cd9386d15c4371066ac909
#
_cell.length_a   1.000
_cell.length_b   1.000
_cell.length_c   1.000
_cell.angle_alpha   90.00
_cell.angle_beta   90.00
_cell.angle_gamma   90.00
#
_symmetry.space_group_name_H-M   'P 1'
#
loop_
_entity.id
_entity.type
_entity.pdbx_description
1 polymer ?
#
loop_
_entity_poly.entity_id
_entity_poly.type
_entity_poly.pdbx_seq_one_letter_code
_entity_poly.pdbx_strand_id
1 'polypeptide(L)'
;MQLATWNVNSLTVRLPQVLDWLAANPVDALVLQETKTTDDKFPHEAIQAAGYHVAFFGQKTYNGVALLSRSEITEVVKNIPNFEDDMARVIAGTVEGVRVIGAYFPNGQAPDSDKFVYKMRWLEALQHWLREELQQHPKLVLMGDFNITVDDRDVWDPVGLKDTIHCTVEERAHFQALIDLGTHDAYRLFEQAEKSFSWWDYREFAFRRNRGLRIDHILVSDALKSSVQACVIDKAPRKNERPSDHTPVVVTLG
;
A
#
# COMPACT_ATOMS: atom_id res chain seq x y z
N MET A 1 2.96 -17.08 -6.80
CA MET A 1 2.36 -16.36 -5.67
C MET A 1 1.87 -14.99 -6.15
N GLN A 2 0.64 -14.60 -5.79
CA GLN A 2 0.10 -13.28 -6.09
C GLN A 2 -0.13 -12.49 -4.82
N LEU A 3 0.40 -11.27 -4.76
CA LEU A 3 0.27 -10.36 -3.63
C LEU A 3 -0.36 -9.05 -4.10
N ALA A 4 -1.25 -8.49 -3.31
CA ALA A 4 -1.97 -7.28 -3.66
C ALA A 4 -2.00 -6.27 -2.51
N THR A 5 -2.15 -5.01 -2.86
CA THR A 5 -2.38 -3.90 -1.93
C THR A 5 -3.58 -3.07 -2.38
N TRP A 6 -4.39 -2.60 -1.43
CA TRP A 6 -5.56 -1.77 -1.72
C TRP A 6 -5.91 -0.88 -0.53
N ASN A 7 -5.84 0.42 -0.72
CA ASN A 7 -6.46 1.36 0.21
C ASN A 7 -7.97 1.38 -0.05
N VAL A 8 -8.74 0.94 0.93
CA VAL A 8 -10.19 0.76 0.78
C VAL A 8 -11.03 1.95 1.26
N ASN A 9 -10.39 2.93 1.86
CA ASN A 9 -11.05 4.15 2.37
C ASN A 9 -12.36 3.81 3.13
N SER A 10 -12.23 3.09 4.23
CA SER A 10 -13.24 2.45 5.06
C SER A 10 -13.60 1.02 4.63
N LEU A 11 -13.14 0.07 5.43
CA LEU A 11 -13.49 -1.34 5.23
C LEU A 11 -14.98 -1.60 5.54
N THR A 12 -15.55 -0.90 6.52
CA THR A 12 -16.98 -1.03 6.83
C THR A 12 -17.84 -0.73 5.62
N VAL A 13 -17.49 0.31 4.87
CA VAL A 13 -18.22 0.71 3.65
C VAL A 13 -17.94 -0.23 2.48
N ARG A 14 -16.69 -0.70 2.32
CA ARG A 14 -16.24 -1.45 1.13
C ARG A 14 -16.10 -2.94 1.34
N LEU A 15 -16.47 -3.50 2.50
CA LEU A 15 -16.33 -4.93 2.75
C LEU A 15 -16.95 -5.82 1.65
N PRO A 16 -18.18 -5.56 1.18
CA PRO A 16 -18.73 -6.35 0.07
C PRO A 16 -17.88 -6.30 -1.19
N GLN A 17 -17.34 -5.12 -1.52
CA GLN A 17 -16.47 -4.95 -2.69
C GLN A 17 -15.15 -5.69 -2.54
N VAL A 18 -14.56 -5.69 -1.33
CA VAL A 18 -13.32 -6.44 -1.03
C VAL A 18 -13.56 -7.95 -1.19
N LEU A 19 -14.65 -8.47 -0.64
CA LEU A 19 -14.99 -9.89 -0.73
C LEU A 19 -15.28 -10.31 -2.18
N ASP A 20 -16.00 -9.50 -2.94
CA ASP A 20 -16.28 -9.76 -4.36
C ASP A 20 -14.98 -9.73 -5.18
N TRP A 21 -14.10 -8.78 -4.91
CA TRP A 21 -12.81 -8.70 -5.59
C TRP A 21 -11.93 -9.92 -5.30
N LEU A 22 -11.86 -10.35 -4.04
CA LEU A 22 -11.12 -11.55 -3.65
C LEU A 22 -11.69 -12.83 -4.27
N ALA A 23 -13.02 -12.93 -4.44
CA ALA A 23 -13.65 -14.05 -5.12
C ALA A 23 -13.28 -14.10 -6.61
N ALA A 24 -13.18 -12.95 -7.26
CA ALA A 24 -12.78 -12.82 -8.67
C ALA A 24 -11.26 -12.89 -8.87
N ASN A 25 -10.48 -12.49 -7.87
CA ASN A 25 -9.02 -12.42 -7.89
C ASN A 25 -8.46 -13.11 -6.64
N PRO A 26 -8.35 -14.44 -6.61
CA PRO A 26 -7.95 -15.19 -5.42
C PRO A 26 -6.45 -15.08 -5.16
N VAL A 27 -6.00 -13.88 -4.83
CA VAL A 27 -4.60 -13.61 -4.47
C VAL A 27 -4.18 -14.37 -3.21
N ASP A 28 -2.91 -14.66 -3.07
CA ASP A 28 -2.36 -15.36 -1.90
C ASP A 28 -2.33 -14.46 -0.66
N ALA A 29 -2.08 -13.17 -0.84
CA ALA A 29 -2.20 -12.19 0.24
C ALA A 29 -2.65 -10.82 -0.28
N LEU A 30 -3.38 -10.10 0.56
CA LEU A 30 -3.86 -8.74 0.30
C LEU A 30 -3.61 -7.89 1.54
N VAL A 31 -2.92 -6.76 1.38
CA VAL A 31 -2.84 -5.75 2.44
C VAL A 31 -3.84 -4.63 2.16
N LEU A 32 -4.53 -4.21 3.22
CA LEU A 32 -5.52 -3.14 3.19
C LEU A 32 -5.01 -1.93 3.97
N GLN A 33 -5.32 -0.74 3.49
CA GLN A 33 -5.08 0.52 4.19
C GLN A 33 -6.39 1.27 4.37
N GLU A 34 -6.41 2.16 5.34
CA GLU A 34 -7.57 2.95 5.74
C GLU A 34 -8.80 2.08 6.03
N THR A 35 -8.61 1.05 6.85
CA THR A 35 -9.73 0.21 7.30
C THR A 35 -10.74 1.00 8.14
N LYS A 36 -10.27 2.04 8.86
CA LYS A 36 -11.08 2.99 9.64
C LYS A 36 -12.02 2.32 10.63
N THR A 37 -11.57 1.22 11.21
CA THR A 37 -12.33 0.47 12.20
C THR A 37 -11.43 0.04 13.35
N THR A 38 -12.00 0.01 14.56
CA THR A 38 -11.32 -0.52 15.74
C THR A 38 -11.20 -2.05 15.66
N ASP A 39 -10.24 -2.62 16.39
CA ASP A 39 -9.98 -4.06 16.35
C ASP A 39 -11.18 -4.90 16.83
N ASP A 40 -11.96 -4.41 17.80
CA ASP A 40 -13.17 -5.07 18.29
C ASP A 40 -14.31 -5.11 17.27
N LYS A 41 -14.31 -4.20 16.30
CA LYS A 41 -15.32 -4.12 15.22
C LYS A 41 -14.80 -4.62 13.86
N PHE A 42 -13.57 -5.09 13.82
CA PHE A 42 -12.99 -5.59 12.57
C PHE A 42 -13.78 -6.83 12.08
N PRO A 43 -14.18 -6.89 10.80
CA PRO A 43 -15.03 -7.96 10.27
C PRO A 43 -14.25 -9.25 9.99
N HIS A 44 -13.52 -9.77 10.96
CA HIS A 44 -12.64 -10.93 10.76
C HIS A 44 -13.41 -12.21 10.39
N GLU A 45 -14.62 -12.40 10.90
CA GLU A 45 -15.42 -13.59 10.60
C GLU A 45 -15.82 -13.67 9.12
N ALA A 46 -16.22 -12.55 8.53
CA ALA A 46 -16.58 -12.48 7.11
C ALA A 46 -15.35 -12.74 6.20
N ILE A 47 -14.18 -12.27 6.61
CA ILE A 47 -12.93 -12.48 5.89
C ILE A 47 -12.48 -13.94 6.02
N GLN A 48 -12.58 -14.53 7.20
CA GLN A 48 -12.29 -15.95 7.42
C GLN A 48 -13.25 -16.85 6.62
N ALA A 49 -14.53 -16.50 6.57
CA ALA A 49 -15.50 -17.23 5.75
C ALA A 49 -15.19 -17.17 4.25
N ALA A 50 -14.51 -16.14 3.79
CA ALA A 50 -14.01 -16.03 2.41
C ALA A 50 -12.72 -16.83 2.16
N GLY A 51 -12.17 -17.51 3.16
CA GLY A 51 -10.98 -18.37 3.04
C GLY A 51 -9.66 -17.69 3.37
N TYR A 52 -9.67 -16.58 4.11
CA TYR A 52 -8.47 -15.83 4.46
C TYR A 52 -8.23 -15.78 5.96
N HIS A 53 -6.98 -16.07 6.35
CA HIS A 53 -6.45 -15.65 7.65
C HIS A 53 -6.27 -14.14 7.64
N VAL A 54 -6.33 -13.50 8.80
CA VAL A 54 -6.18 -12.05 8.88
C VAL A 54 -5.40 -11.63 10.12
N ALA A 55 -4.46 -10.72 9.93
CA ALA A 55 -3.84 -9.92 10.97
C ALA A 55 -4.25 -8.46 10.72
N PHE A 56 -4.62 -7.73 11.78
CA PHE A 56 -5.12 -6.38 11.63
C PHE A 56 -4.71 -5.51 12.81
N PHE A 57 -4.61 -4.22 12.55
CA PHE A 57 -4.33 -3.20 13.53
C PHE A 57 -5.07 -1.93 13.14
N GLY A 58 -6.04 -1.54 13.93
CA GLY A 58 -6.94 -0.44 13.60
C GLY A 58 -7.16 0.54 14.74
N GLN A 59 -7.83 1.61 14.41
CA GLN A 59 -8.26 2.66 15.31
C GLN A 59 -9.55 3.29 14.81
N LYS A 60 -10.20 4.04 15.67
CA LYS A 60 -11.47 4.70 15.35
C LYS A 60 -11.27 5.79 14.29
N THR A 61 -12.14 5.83 13.30
CA THR A 61 -12.31 6.92 12.32
C THR A 61 -11.22 7.02 11.25
N TYR A 62 -9.95 6.87 11.62
CA TYR A 62 -8.79 7.08 10.74
C TYR A 62 -7.89 5.87 10.69
N ASN A 63 -7.03 5.83 9.66
CA ASN A 63 -5.96 4.85 9.55
C ASN A 63 -6.49 3.40 9.57
N GLY A 64 -5.70 2.48 10.06
CA GLY A 64 -6.02 1.06 10.11
C GLY A 64 -5.45 0.29 8.93
N VAL A 65 -4.81 -0.81 9.22
CA VAL A 65 -4.18 -1.70 8.25
C VAL A 65 -4.56 -3.15 8.53
N ALA A 66 -4.57 -3.97 7.49
CA ALA A 66 -4.83 -5.40 7.62
C ALA A 66 -4.00 -6.18 6.59
N LEU A 67 -3.60 -7.39 6.97
CA LEU A 67 -2.98 -8.37 6.10
C LEU A 67 -3.89 -9.60 6.05
N LEU A 68 -4.42 -9.88 4.88
CA LEU A 68 -5.23 -11.06 4.59
C LEU A 68 -4.35 -12.08 3.83
N SER A 69 -4.41 -13.35 4.20
CA SER A 69 -3.65 -14.41 3.54
C SER A 69 -4.44 -15.70 3.47
N ARG A 70 -4.30 -16.41 2.35
CA ARG A 70 -4.86 -17.77 2.22
C ARG A 70 -4.12 -18.79 3.08
N SER A 71 -2.87 -18.52 3.38
CA SER A 71 -2.03 -19.32 4.27
C SER A 71 -1.90 -18.67 5.64
N GLU A 72 -1.44 -19.44 6.62
CA GLU A 72 -1.16 -18.92 7.96
C GLU A 72 -0.20 -17.73 7.94
N ILE A 73 -0.48 -16.73 8.76
CA ILE A 73 0.37 -15.55 8.94
C ILE A 73 1.16 -15.73 10.24
N THR A 74 2.47 -15.69 10.17
CA THR A 74 3.36 -15.83 11.32
C THR A 74 4.18 -14.57 11.56
N GLU A 75 4.78 -14.45 12.74
CA GLU A 75 5.68 -13.33 13.12
C GLU A 75 5.05 -11.96 12.87
N VAL A 76 3.80 -11.78 13.32
CA VAL A 76 3.04 -10.53 13.14
C VAL A 76 3.65 -9.40 13.94
N VAL A 77 3.87 -8.25 13.28
CA VAL A 77 4.32 -7.01 13.89
C VAL A 77 3.34 -5.90 13.55
N LYS A 78 2.96 -5.11 14.55
CA LYS A 78 2.04 -3.98 14.44
C LYS A 78 2.80 -2.68 14.68
N ASN A 79 2.77 -1.79 13.69
CA ASN A 79 3.56 -0.56 13.61
C ASN A 79 5.09 -0.78 13.59
N ILE A 80 5.80 0.30 13.32
CA ILE A 80 7.26 0.30 13.27
C ILE A 80 7.81 0.15 14.70
N PRO A 81 8.60 -0.91 14.98
CA PRO A 81 9.23 -1.07 16.29
C PRO A 81 10.13 0.12 16.64
N ASN A 82 10.19 0.45 17.93
CA ASN A 82 11.04 1.53 18.48
C ASN A 82 10.72 2.94 17.93
N PHE A 83 9.54 3.11 17.37
CA PHE A 83 9.01 4.40 16.96
C PHE A 83 7.65 4.61 17.66
N GLU A 84 7.59 5.54 18.59
CA GLU A 84 6.35 5.86 19.30
C GLU A 84 5.35 6.53 18.37
N ASP A 85 4.29 5.80 18.04
CA ASP A 85 3.24 6.28 17.16
C ASP A 85 1.92 5.56 17.48
N ASP A 86 0.90 6.35 17.81
CA ASP A 86 -0.44 5.84 18.09
C ASP A 86 -1.25 5.55 16.82
N MET A 87 -0.75 5.97 15.65
CA MET A 87 -1.44 5.82 14.38
C MET A 87 -1.23 4.41 13.82
N ALA A 88 -2.33 3.71 13.54
CA ALA A 88 -2.32 2.36 12.99
C ALA A 88 -1.97 2.37 11.50
N ARG A 89 -0.68 2.25 11.16
CA ARG A 89 -0.18 2.44 9.80
C ARG A 89 0.57 1.25 9.21
N VAL A 90 1.02 0.31 10.03
CA VAL A 90 1.85 -0.80 9.55
C VAL A 90 1.37 -2.11 10.14
N ILE A 91 1.31 -3.13 9.31
CA ILE A 91 1.09 -4.53 9.68
C ILE A 91 2.08 -5.39 8.89
N ALA A 92 2.86 -6.20 9.56
CA ALA A 92 3.78 -7.12 8.92
C ALA A 92 3.50 -8.55 9.35
N GLY A 93 3.79 -9.49 8.48
CA GLY A 93 3.71 -10.92 8.76
C GLY A 93 4.46 -11.72 7.73
N THR A 94 4.77 -12.95 8.05
CA THR A 94 5.40 -13.89 7.12
C THR A 94 4.35 -14.84 6.55
N VAL A 95 4.30 -14.92 5.23
CA VAL A 95 3.36 -15.72 4.45
C VAL A 95 4.14 -16.59 3.48
N GLU A 96 4.08 -17.91 3.65
CA GLU A 96 4.77 -18.87 2.77
C GLU A 96 6.25 -18.52 2.52
N GLY A 97 6.97 -18.12 3.58
CA GLY A 97 8.39 -17.77 3.50
C GLY A 97 8.69 -16.38 2.97
N VAL A 98 7.69 -15.59 2.61
CA VAL A 98 7.83 -14.19 2.19
C VAL A 98 7.44 -13.26 3.32
N ARG A 99 8.33 -12.35 3.69
CA ARG A 99 8.03 -11.27 4.63
C ARG A 99 7.18 -10.22 3.92
N VAL A 100 5.96 -10.02 4.39
CA VAL A 100 5.03 -9.04 3.82
C VAL A 100 4.85 -7.90 4.81
N ILE A 101 5.18 -6.69 4.39
CA ILE A 101 4.96 -5.46 5.15
C ILE A 101 3.91 -4.65 4.42
N GLY A 102 2.74 -4.48 5.04
CA GLY A 102 1.68 -3.61 4.55
C GLY A 102 1.72 -2.28 5.28
N ALA A 103 1.73 -1.18 4.54
CA ALA A 103 1.90 0.14 5.13
C ALA A 103 0.95 1.19 4.54
N TYR A 104 0.47 2.05 5.41
CA TYR A 104 -0.24 3.28 5.07
C TYR A 104 0.63 4.47 5.47
N PHE A 105 1.36 5.02 4.52
CA PHE A 105 2.25 6.17 4.75
C PHE A 105 1.42 7.40 5.09
N PRO A 106 1.90 8.27 5.98
CA PRO A 106 1.21 9.51 6.26
C PRO A 106 0.98 10.33 4.98
N ASN A 107 -0.19 10.96 4.89
CA ASN A 107 -0.48 11.85 3.75
C ASN A 107 0.45 13.07 3.73
N GLY A 108 0.67 13.69 4.88
CA GLY A 108 1.51 14.88 5.01
C GLY A 108 0.79 16.20 4.77
N GLN A 109 -0.43 16.18 4.26
CA GLN A 109 -1.33 17.31 4.04
C GLN A 109 -0.76 18.40 3.11
N ALA A 110 0.31 19.08 3.51
CA ALA A 110 0.96 20.14 2.74
C ALA A 110 2.45 20.21 3.13
N PRO A 111 3.34 20.60 2.20
CA PRO A 111 4.79 20.57 2.44
C PRO A 111 5.29 21.45 3.59
N ASP A 112 4.52 22.46 4.00
CA ASP A 112 4.84 23.39 5.09
C ASP A 112 4.08 23.08 6.40
N SER A 113 3.41 21.94 6.49
CA SER A 113 2.59 21.56 7.64
C SER A 113 3.34 20.72 8.67
N ASP A 114 2.82 20.68 9.91
CA ASP A 114 3.30 19.76 10.95
C ASP A 114 3.11 18.28 10.56
N LYS A 115 2.08 17.99 9.77
CA LYS A 115 1.82 16.64 9.24
C LYS A 115 2.89 16.21 8.24
N PHE A 116 3.49 17.15 7.51
CA PHE A 116 4.61 16.84 6.63
C PHE A 116 5.88 16.51 7.45
N VAL A 117 6.14 17.27 8.52
CA VAL A 117 7.25 16.97 9.45
C VAL A 117 7.08 15.56 10.04
N TYR A 118 5.86 15.21 10.49
CA TYR A 118 5.55 13.86 10.94
C TYR A 118 5.81 12.81 9.86
N LYS A 119 5.37 13.06 8.61
CA LYS A 119 5.62 12.17 7.47
C LYS A 119 7.12 11.90 7.28
N MET A 120 7.95 12.94 7.32
CA MET A 120 9.41 12.79 7.16
C MET A 120 10.03 11.95 8.28
N ARG A 121 9.64 12.18 9.53
CA ARG A 121 10.09 11.37 10.67
C ARG A 121 9.65 9.91 10.57
N TRP A 122 8.42 9.69 10.14
CA TRP A 122 7.86 8.36 9.94
C TRP A 122 8.62 7.60 8.82
N LEU A 123 8.94 8.28 7.73
CA LEU A 123 9.70 7.71 6.62
C LEU A 123 11.13 7.34 7.03
N GLU A 124 11.78 8.14 7.85
CA GLU A 124 13.10 7.79 8.42
C GLU A 124 13.02 6.53 9.30
N ALA A 125 12.01 6.44 10.15
CA ALA A 125 11.79 5.28 11.01
C ALA A 125 11.50 4.01 10.18
N LEU A 126 10.69 4.13 9.14
CA LEU A 126 10.41 3.02 8.21
C LEU A 126 11.68 2.54 7.51
N GLN A 127 12.49 3.46 7.00
CA GLN A 127 13.75 3.13 6.33
C GLN A 127 14.69 2.36 7.26
N HIS A 128 14.81 2.80 8.50
CA HIS A 128 15.64 2.15 9.52
C HIS A 128 15.18 0.71 9.79
N TRP A 129 13.90 0.53 10.03
CA TRP A 129 13.32 -0.77 10.29
C TRP A 129 13.37 -1.69 9.05
N LEU A 130 13.10 -1.17 7.87
CA LEU A 130 13.16 -1.94 6.63
C LEU A 130 14.57 -2.50 6.39
N ARG A 131 15.62 -1.74 6.72
CA ARG A 131 17.00 -2.23 6.64
C ARG A 131 17.21 -3.46 7.53
N GLU A 132 16.69 -3.43 8.76
CA GLU A 132 16.77 -4.56 9.69
C GLU A 132 15.96 -5.76 9.19
N GLU A 133 14.74 -5.51 8.71
CA GLU A 133 13.87 -6.57 8.18
C GLU A 133 14.49 -7.26 6.95
N LEU A 134 15.13 -6.51 6.05
CA LEU A 134 15.80 -7.09 4.88
C LEU A 134 17.00 -7.99 5.25
N GLN A 135 17.69 -7.68 6.36
CA GLN A 135 18.78 -8.53 6.85
C GLN A 135 18.25 -9.86 7.40
N GLN A 136 17.11 -9.84 8.08
CA GLN A 136 16.50 -11.04 8.68
C GLN A 136 15.66 -11.83 7.68
N HIS A 137 15.05 -11.15 6.72
CA HIS A 137 14.12 -11.71 5.75
C HIS A 137 14.54 -11.29 4.33
N PRO A 138 15.43 -12.05 3.67
CA PRO A 138 15.89 -11.71 2.32
C PRO A 138 14.76 -11.64 1.28
N LYS A 139 13.72 -12.47 1.44
CA LYS A 139 12.52 -12.45 0.60
C LYS A 139 11.46 -11.58 1.26
N LEU A 140 11.40 -10.32 0.84
CA LEU A 140 10.55 -9.32 1.46
C LEU A 140 9.81 -8.49 0.42
N VAL A 141 8.55 -8.16 0.72
CA VAL A 141 7.72 -7.25 -0.05
C VAL A 141 7.18 -6.16 0.89
N LEU A 142 7.44 -4.91 0.56
CA LEU A 142 6.82 -3.74 1.17
C LEU A 142 5.78 -3.20 0.19
N MET A 143 4.52 -3.19 0.59
CA MET A 143 3.46 -2.69 -0.26
C MET A 143 2.41 -1.91 0.51
N GLY A 144 1.76 -0.98 -0.17
CA GLY A 144 0.74 -0.16 0.46
C GLY A 144 0.43 1.12 -0.30
N ASP A 145 -0.26 2.00 0.39
CA ASP A 145 -0.43 3.39 -0.01
C ASP A 145 0.75 4.21 0.54
N PHE A 146 1.64 4.59 -0.35
CA PHE A 146 2.85 5.34 0.03
C PHE A 146 2.62 6.84 0.10
N ASN A 147 1.52 7.33 -0.44
CA ASN A 147 1.29 8.78 -0.53
C ASN A 147 2.48 9.54 -1.17
N ILE A 148 3.20 8.88 -2.08
CA ILE A 148 4.37 9.42 -2.81
C ILE A 148 4.27 9.00 -4.28
N THR A 149 4.47 9.94 -5.19
CA THR A 149 4.74 9.66 -6.59
C THR A 149 6.24 9.52 -6.79
N VAL A 150 6.68 8.52 -7.56
CA VAL A 150 8.12 8.26 -7.74
C VAL A 150 8.76 9.31 -8.64
N ASP A 151 8.09 9.60 -9.75
CA ASP A 151 8.52 10.59 -10.74
C ASP A 151 7.32 11.14 -11.53
N ASP A 152 7.58 11.96 -12.52
CA ASP A 152 6.55 12.66 -13.27
C ASP A 152 5.63 11.75 -14.09
N ARG A 153 6.03 10.52 -14.40
CA ARG A 153 5.17 9.52 -15.05
C ARG A 153 3.99 9.08 -14.18
N ASP A 154 4.11 9.28 -12.86
CA ASP A 154 3.10 8.92 -11.88
C ASP A 154 2.06 10.01 -11.63
N VAL A 155 2.12 11.11 -12.36
CA VAL A 155 1.35 12.33 -12.12
C VAL A 155 0.60 12.76 -13.39
N TRP A 156 -0.70 13.05 -13.28
CA TRP A 156 -1.51 13.48 -14.43
C TRP A 156 -1.14 14.89 -14.92
N ASP A 157 -0.66 15.77 -14.04
CA ASP A 157 -0.20 17.13 -14.34
C ASP A 157 1.13 17.41 -13.63
N PRO A 158 2.25 16.92 -14.17
CA PRO A 158 3.55 17.01 -13.49
C PRO A 158 4.06 18.45 -13.39
N VAL A 159 3.60 19.36 -14.23
CA VAL A 159 3.95 20.78 -14.14
C VAL A 159 3.14 21.49 -13.07
N GLY A 160 1.81 21.32 -13.08
CA GLY A 160 0.91 21.98 -12.14
C GLY A 160 1.03 21.46 -10.70
N LEU A 161 1.41 20.20 -10.52
CA LEU A 161 1.56 19.57 -9.21
C LEU A 161 3.01 19.48 -8.72
N LYS A 162 3.94 20.09 -9.45
CA LYS A 162 5.35 20.12 -9.03
C LYS A 162 5.48 20.71 -7.62
N ASP A 163 6.28 20.04 -6.79
CA ASP A 163 6.56 20.43 -5.40
C ASP A 163 5.31 20.52 -4.48
N THR A 164 4.16 20.03 -4.93
CA THR A 164 2.99 19.83 -4.06
C THR A 164 3.09 18.52 -3.30
N ILE A 165 2.18 18.29 -2.33
CA ILE A 165 2.15 17.05 -1.57
C ILE A 165 2.11 15.82 -2.51
N HIS A 166 2.78 14.75 -2.16
CA HIS A 166 3.07 13.53 -2.93
C HIS A 166 4.14 13.71 -4.03
N CYS A 167 4.48 14.94 -4.40
CA CYS A 167 5.37 15.26 -5.52
C CYS A 167 6.58 16.09 -5.12
N THR A 168 6.89 16.20 -3.82
CA THR A 168 8.04 16.96 -3.34
C THR A 168 9.35 16.22 -3.57
N VAL A 169 10.43 16.96 -3.65
CA VAL A 169 11.79 16.40 -3.75
C VAL A 169 12.11 15.54 -2.52
N GLU A 170 11.71 15.98 -1.34
CA GLU A 170 11.94 15.28 -0.07
C GLU A 170 11.21 13.94 -0.03
N GLU A 171 9.94 13.89 -0.44
CA GLU A 171 9.16 12.66 -0.49
C GLU A 171 9.79 11.66 -1.46
N ARG A 172 10.15 12.10 -2.65
CA ARG A 172 10.80 11.27 -3.68
C ARG A 172 12.19 10.78 -3.25
N ALA A 173 12.94 11.61 -2.50
CA ALA A 173 14.22 11.22 -1.94
C ALA A 173 14.07 10.09 -0.89
N HIS A 174 13.04 10.14 -0.05
CA HIS A 174 12.72 9.06 0.88
C HIS A 174 12.32 7.77 0.16
N PHE A 175 11.55 7.87 -0.93
CA PHE A 175 11.25 6.69 -1.75
C PHE A 175 12.53 6.07 -2.31
N GLN A 176 13.42 6.88 -2.88
CA GLN A 176 14.70 6.42 -3.40
C GLN A 176 15.57 5.77 -2.32
N ALA A 177 15.53 6.28 -1.09
CA ALA A 177 16.24 5.68 0.03
C ALA A 177 15.75 4.26 0.37
N LEU A 178 14.44 3.98 0.20
CA LEU A 178 13.91 2.62 0.33
C LEU A 178 14.42 1.71 -0.81
N ILE A 179 14.48 2.21 -2.02
CA ILE A 179 15.05 1.50 -3.19
C ILE A 179 16.52 1.17 -2.94
N ASP A 180 17.30 2.13 -2.43
CA ASP A 180 18.74 1.98 -2.20
C ASP A 180 19.09 0.93 -1.13
N LEU A 181 18.13 0.52 -0.31
CA LEU A 181 18.29 -0.59 0.64
C LEU A 181 18.32 -1.97 -0.03
N GLY A 182 18.03 -2.07 -1.31
CA GLY A 182 17.95 -3.33 -2.04
C GLY A 182 16.52 -3.77 -2.34
N THR A 183 15.65 -2.81 -2.65
CA THR A 183 14.27 -3.07 -3.12
C THR A 183 14.08 -2.51 -4.53
N HIS A 184 13.01 -2.97 -5.19
CA HIS A 184 12.69 -2.60 -6.56
C HIS A 184 11.21 -2.29 -6.67
N ASP A 185 10.87 -1.21 -7.37
CA ASP A 185 9.49 -0.90 -7.74
C ASP A 185 9.00 -1.92 -8.77
N ALA A 186 8.19 -2.88 -8.32
CA ALA A 186 7.75 -4.01 -9.14
C ALA A 186 7.01 -3.55 -10.41
N TYR A 187 6.23 -2.49 -10.32
CA TYR A 187 5.49 -1.94 -11.45
C TYR A 187 6.43 -1.45 -12.57
N ARG A 188 7.54 -0.81 -12.20
CA ARG A 188 8.52 -0.25 -13.13
C ARG A 188 9.57 -1.25 -13.62
N LEU A 189 9.50 -2.50 -13.21
CA LEU A 189 10.29 -3.58 -13.84
C LEU A 189 9.80 -3.92 -15.25
N PHE A 190 8.62 -3.46 -15.62
CA PHE A 190 8.00 -3.68 -16.93
C PHE A 190 7.71 -2.35 -17.61
N GLU A 191 7.65 -2.38 -18.93
CA GLU A 191 7.08 -1.28 -19.70
C GLU A 191 5.58 -1.19 -19.40
N GLN A 192 5.11 0.01 -19.08
CA GLN A 192 3.73 0.27 -18.70
C GLN A 192 3.11 1.34 -19.59
N ALA A 193 1.79 1.29 -19.73
CA ALA A 193 1.07 2.35 -20.43
C ALA A 193 1.27 3.69 -19.72
N GLU A 194 1.38 4.76 -20.50
CA GLU A 194 1.44 6.11 -19.96
C GLU A 194 0.17 6.44 -19.15
N LYS A 195 0.30 7.34 -18.18
CA LYS A 195 -0.82 7.81 -17.34
C LYS A 195 -1.58 6.66 -16.67
N SER A 196 -0.82 5.73 -16.11
CA SER A 196 -1.35 4.63 -15.30
C SER A 196 -1.27 5.03 -13.83
N PHE A 197 -2.42 5.15 -13.19
CA PHE A 197 -2.57 5.65 -11.84
C PHE A 197 -3.30 4.64 -10.95
N SER A 198 -3.15 4.82 -9.62
CA SER A 198 -3.79 3.97 -8.61
C SER A 198 -4.78 4.73 -7.73
N TRP A 199 -4.80 6.05 -7.83
CA TRP A 199 -5.66 6.95 -7.06
C TRP A 199 -6.19 8.08 -7.94
N TRP A 200 -7.47 8.48 -7.70
CA TRP A 200 -8.15 9.63 -8.32
C TRP A 200 -9.08 10.26 -7.31
N ASP A 201 -9.04 11.58 -7.18
CA ASP A 201 -9.97 12.32 -6.33
C ASP A 201 -11.43 12.00 -6.71
N TYR A 202 -12.33 12.01 -5.72
CA TYR A 202 -13.77 11.87 -5.98
C TYR A 202 -14.36 13.08 -6.70
N ARG A 203 -13.74 14.25 -6.53
CA ARG A 203 -14.20 15.53 -7.08
C ARG A 203 -13.85 15.68 -8.56
N GLU A 204 -14.56 16.56 -9.22
CA GLU A 204 -14.27 17.03 -10.59
C GLU A 204 -14.17 15.93 -11.65
N PHE A 205 -14.85 14.80 -11.44
CA PHE A 205 -14.79 13.66 -12.37
C PHE A 205 -13.34 13.17 -12.63
N ALA A 206 -12.47 13.24 -11.64
CA ALA A 206 -11.06 12.95 -11.80
C ALA A 206 -10.79 11.56 -12.39
N PHE A 207 -11.52 10.54 -11.96
CA PHE A 207 -11.37 9.20 -12.54
C PHE A 207 -11.77 9.16 -14.02
N ARG A 208 -12.91 9.75 -14.39
CA ARG A 208 -13.37 9.80 -15.78
C ARG A 208 -12.40 10.56 -16.68
N ARG A 209 -11.78 11.61 -16.14
CA ARG A 209 -10.80 12.44 -16.84
C ARG A 209 -9.37 11.89 -16.76
N ASN A 210 -9.20 10.78 -16.06
CA ASN A 210 -7.90 10.19 -15.73
C ASN A 210 -6.90 11.18 -15.10
N ARG A 211 -7.38 12.01 -14.19
CA ARG A 211 -6.57 12.94 -13.40
C ARG A 211 -6.17 12.26 -12.10
N GLY A 212 -5.19 11.39 -12.19
CA GLY A 212 -4.80 10.53 -11.08
C GLY A 212 -3.33 10.63 -10.72
N LEU A 213 -2.97 9.88 -9.68
CA LEU A 213 -1.60 9.69 -9.20
C LEU A 213 -1.35 8.19 -9.01
N ARG A 214 -0.13 7.75 -9.28
CA ARG A 214 0.32 6.43 -8.82
C ARG A 214 1.03 6.61 -7.49
N ILE A 215 0.34 6.30 -6.40
CA ILE A 215 0.81 6.43 -5.02
C ILE A 215 0.71 5.12 -4.23
N ASP A 216 0.15 4.08 -4.80
CA ASP A 216 0.12 2.73 -4.25
C ASP A 216 1.22 1.91 -4.94
N HIS A 217 2.16 1.38 -4.16
CA HIS A 217 3.37 0.75 -4.68
C HIS A 217 3.60 -0.62 -4.06
N ILE A 218 4.33 -1.45 -4.80
CA ILE A 218 4.84 -2.74 -4.34
C ILE A 218 6.36 -2.75 -4.58
N LEU A 219 7.12 -2.76 -3.50
CA LEU A 219 8.57 -2.92 -3.53
C LEU A 219 8.94 -4.36 -3.19
N VAL A 220 9.72 -4.98 -4.05
CA VAL A 220 10.23 -6.34 -3.83
C VAL A 220 11.73 -6.30 -3.56
N SER A 221 12.21 -7.14 -2.64
CA SER A 221 13.64 -7.25 -2.33
C SER A 221 14.46 -7.80 -3.50
N ASP A 222 15.77 -7.60 -3.46
CA ASP A 222 16.71 -8.15 -4.45
C ASP A 222 16.50 -9.63 -4.69
N ALA A 223 16.27 -10.41 -3.62
CA ALA A 223 16.05 -11.86 -3.71
C ALA A 223 14.78 -12.25 -4.49
N LEU A 224 13.80 -11.36 -4.56
CA LEU A 224 12.53 -11.61 -5.26
C LEU A 224 12.48 -10.99 -6.66
N LYS A 225 13.40 -10.10 -6.99
CA LYS A 225 13.36 -9.34 -8.26
C LYS A 225 13.20 -10.24 -9.48
N SER A 226 14.01 -11.30 -9.57
CA SER A 226 13.99 -12.23 -10.71
C SER A 226 12.73 -13.10 -10.76
N SER A 227 11.98 -13.18 -9.65
CA SER A 227 10.73 -13.93 -9.58
C SER A 227 9.52 -13.11 -10.04
N VAL A 228 9.65 -11.80 -10.19
CA VAL A 228 8.54 -10.93 -10.59
C VAL A 228 8.19 -11.20 -12.06
N GLN A 229 6.96 -11.66 -12.28
CA GLN A 229 6.45 -11.97 -13.62
C GLN A 229 5.54 -10.89 -14.18
N ALA A 230 4.83 -10.18 -13.30
CA ALA A 230 3.92 -9.10 -13.65
C ALA A 230 3.65 -8.20 -12.46
N CYS A 231 3.33 -6.94 -12.72
CA CYS A 231 2.76 -6.04 -11.73
C CYS A 231 1.72 -5.17 -12.46
N VAL A 232 0.49 -5.20 -11.98
CA VAL A 232 -0.64 -4.56 -12.66
C VAL A 232 -1.46 -3.70 -11.70
N ILE A 233 -2.03 -2.63 -12.22
CA ILE A 233 -3.03 -1.80 -11.53
C ILE A 233 -4.40 -2.23 -12.05
N ASP A 234 -5.26 -2.73 -11.16
CA ASP A 234 -6.61 -3.17 -11.51
C ASP A 234 -7.62 -2.04 -11.28
N LYS A 235 -8.03 -1.37 -12.34
CA LYS A 235 -8.97 -0.25 -12.28
C LYS A 235 -10.44 -0.66 -12.16
N ALA A 236 -10.75 -1.95 -12.27
CA ALA A 236 -12.15 -2.42 -12.28
C ALA A 236 -12.93 -2.00 -11.03
N PRO A 237 -12.41 -2.10 -9.79
CA PRO A 237 -13.15 -1.68 -8.61
C PRO A 237 -13.49 -0.19 -8.56
N ARG A 238 -12.73 0.65 -9.26
CA ARG A 238 -13.02 2.10 -9.32
C ARG A 238 -14.34 2.43 -10.02
N LYS A 239 -14.88 1.46 -10.76
CA LYS A 239 -16.17 1.56 -11.46
C LYS A 239 -17.36 1.07 -10.64
N ASN A 240 -17.13 0.53 -9.46
CA ASN A 240 -18.19 0.08 -8.56
C ASN A 240 -19.02 1.28 -8.05
N GLU A 241 -20.18 1.01 -7.52
CA GLU A 241 -20.97 2.01 -6.79
C GLU A 241 -20.24 2.36 -5.48
N ARG A 242 -20.12 3.65 -5.17
CA ARG A 242 -19.40 4.16 -3.99
C ARG A 242 -18.02 3.52 -3.82
N PRO A 243 -17.15 3.60 -4.82
CA PRO A 243 -15.85 2.93 -4.76
C PRO A 243 -14.89 3.62 -3.80
N SER A 244 -13.81 2.93 -3.42
CA SER A 244 -12.64 3.62 -2.87
C SER A 244 -12.07 4.57 -3.92
N ASP A 245 -11.43 5.64 -3.50
CA ASP A 245 -10.66 6.53 -4.38
C ASP A 245 -9.35 5.90 -4.89
N HIS A 246 -8.92 4.80 -4.27
CA HIS A 246 -7.82 3.96 -4.75
C HIS A 246 -8.32 2.70 -5.45
N THR A 247 -7.42 2.04 -6.16
CA THR A 247 -7.67 0.76 -6.82
C THR A 247 -6.56 -0.24 -6.51
N PRO A 248 -6.81 -1.57 -6.56
CA PRO A 248 -5.78 -2.56 -6.22
C PRO A 248 -4.57 -2.54 -7.15
N VAL A 249 -3.40 -2.82 -6.58
CA VAL A 249 -2.17 -3.14 -7.32
C VAL A 249 -1.78 -4.58 -6.98
N VAL A 250 -1.43 -5.36 -7.99
CA VAL A 250 -1.15 -6.80 -7.85
C VAL A 250 0.20 -7.13 -8.46
N VAL A 251 1.05 -7.84 -7.71
CA VAL A 251 2.29 -8.42 -8.20
C VAL A 251 2.16 -9.94 -8.28
N THR A 252 2.68 -10.52 -9.35
CA THR A 252 2.79 -11.96 -9.54
C THR A 252 4.25 -12.38 -9.43
N LEU A 253 4.53 -13.28 -8.51
CA LEU A 253 5.84 -13.90 -8.29
C LEU A 253 5.80 -15.34 -8.78
N GLY A 254 6.79 -15.73 -9.56
CA GLY A 254 6.95 -17.09 -10.08
C GLY A 254 7.83 -17.98 -9.23
#